data_77356a3a3c7de4918b93374b91656654
#
_entry.id   77356a3a3c7de4918b93374b91656654
#
_cell.length_a   1.000
_cell.length_b   1.000
_cell.length_c   1.000
_cell.angle_alpha   90.00
_cell.angle_beta   90.00
_cell.angle_gamma   90.00
#
_symmetry.space_group_name_H-M   'P 1'
#
loop_
_entity.id
_entity.type
_entity.pdbx_description
1 polymer ?
#
loop_
_entity_poly.entity_id
_entity_poly.type
_entity_poly.pdbx_seq_one_letter_code
_entity_poly.pdbx_strand_id
1 'polypeptide(L)'
;EVALLLADSGVVAIASLISPFKEGRDRIRAAHAAAGVPFVEVFVDTPVSVCEKRDPKGMYALARSGEITGFTGVNSPYEAPTDAELVLRPSDGDAVAHAIAIMEILTP
;
A
#
# COMPACT_ATOMS: atom_id res chain seq x y z
N GLU A 1 3.87 3.70 -14.06
CA GLU A 1 4.10 4.73 -15.11
C GLU A 1 3.00 5.80 -15.12
N VAL A 2 1.72 5.43 -15.13
CA VAL A 2 0.60 6.39 -15.16
C VAL A 2 0.65 7.36 -13.98
N ALA A 3 0.87 6.86 -12.75
CA ALA A 3 0.98 7.71 -11.56
C ALA A 3 2.16 8.69 -11.66
N LEU A 4 3.29 8.25 -12.20
CA LEU A 4 4.45 9.11 -12.42
C LEU A 4 4.15 10.23 -13.42
N LEU A 5 3.47 9.92 -14.53
CA LEU A 5 3.08 10.92 -15.53
C LEU A 5 2.12 11.96 -14.94
N LEU A 6 1.16 11.53 -14.13
CA LEU A 6 0.23 12.44 -13.45
C LEU A 6 0.96 13.35 -12.46
N ALA A 7 1.84 12.78 -11.65
CA ALA A 7 2.61 13.53 -10.66
C ALA A 7 3.56 14.54 -11.32
N ASP A 8 4.22 14.16 -12.42
CA ASP A 8 5.09 15.03 -13.18
C ASP A 8 4.32 16.23 -13.78
N SER A 9 3.04 16.04 -14.10
CA SER A 9 2.15 17.11 -14.56
C SER A 9 1.62 18.04 -13.45
N GLY A 10 2.01 17.82 -12.19
CA GLY A 10 1.62 18.63 -11.04
C GLY A 10 0.37 18.14 -10.29
N VAL A 11 -0.08 16.94 -10.58
CA VAL A 11 -1.24 16.32 -9.91
C VAL A 11 -0.78 15.38 -8.80
N VAL A 12 -1.44 15.39 -7.65
CA VAL A 12 -1.22 14.37 -6.61
C VAL A 12 -1.85 13.07 -7.08
N ALA A 13 -1.02 12.06 -7.34
CA ALA A 13 -1.48 10.74 -7.75
C ALA A 13 -1.47 9.80 -6.55
N ILE A 14 -2.60 9.15 -6.28
CA ILE A 14 -2.75 8.16 -5.21
C ILE A 14 -3.02 6.80 -5.85
N ALA A 15 -2.15 5.83 -5.56
CA ALA A 15 -2.29 4.46 -6.05
C ALA A 15 -2.47 3.50 -4.85
N SER A 16 -3.62 2.83 -4.81
CA SER A 16 -3.92 1.78 -3.83
C SER A 16 -3.64 0.42 -4.43
N LEU A 17 -2.48 -0.13 -4.12
CA LEU A 17 -1.99 -1.39 -4.66
C LEU A 17 -1.43 -2.27 -3.55
N ILE A 18 -1.48 -3.58 -3.73
CA ILE A 18 -0.89 -4.54 -2.78
C ILE A 18 0.63 -4.38 -2.74
N SER A 19 1.29 -4.30 -3.90
CA SER A 19 2.75 -4.13 -4.04
C SER A 19 3.56 -5.02 -3.08
N PRO A 20 3.42 -6.36 -3.17
CA PRO A 20 3.88 -7.27 -2.12
C PRO A 20 5.40 -7.44 -2.09
N PHE A 21 6.11 -7.08 -3.14
CA PHE A 21 7.55 -7.32 -3.26
C PHE A 21 8.35 -6.03 -3.16
N LYS A 22 9.38 -6.08 -2.32
CA LYS A 22 10.28 -4.95 -2.09
C LYS A 22 10.92 -4.43 -3.37
N GLU A 23 11.39 -5.31 -4.22
CA GLU A 23 12.03 -4.95 -5.50
C GLU A 23 11.12 -4.07 -6.37
N GLY A 24 9.84 -4.43 -6.46
CA GLY A 24 8.86 -3.64 -7.22
C GLY A 24 8.68 -2.24 -6.65
N ARG A 25 8.57 -2.11 -5.34
CA ARG A 25 8.44 -0.82 -4.66
C ARG A 25 9.69 0.03 -4.81
N ASP A 26 10.88 -0.56 -4.64
CA ASP A 26 12.17 0.13 -4.81
C ASP A 26 12.34 0.66 -6.25
N ARG A 27 11.91 -0.10 -7.24
CA ARG A 27 11.94 0.31 -8.64
C ARG A 27 11.06 1.52 -8.91
N ILE A 28 9.86 1.55 -8.34
CA ILE A 28 8.93 2.68 -8.47
C ILE A 28 9.54 3.92 -7.80
N ARG A 29 10.09 3.78 -6.60
CA ARG A 29 10.76 4.87 -5.88
C ARG A 29 11.92 5.44 -6.69
N ALA A 30 12.77 4.57 -7.25
CA ALA A 30 13.90 4.98 -8.06
C ALA A 30 13.47 5.72 -9.33
N ALA A 31 12.38 5.29 -9.98
CA ALA A 31 11.86 5.97 -11.17
C ALA A 31 11.37 7.38 -10.86
N HIS A 32 10.71 7.59 -9.73
CA HIS A 32 10.28 8.92 -9.28
C HIS A 32 11.47 9.80 -8.93
N ALA A 33 12.46 9.28 -8.22
CA ALA A 33 13.68 10.00 -7.89
C ALA A 33 14.44 10.44 -9.16
N ALA A 34 14.55 9.58 -10.16
CA ALA A 34 15.18 9.89 -11.43
C ALA A 34 14.45 11.00 -12.21
N ALA A 35 13.13 11.07 -12.08
CA ALA A 35 12.31 12.12 -12.69
C ALA A 35 12.22 13.40 -11.84
N GLY A 36 12.81 13.44 -10.64
CA GLY A 36 12.69 14.56 -9.71
C GLY A 36 11.30 14.75 -9.14
N VAL A 37 10.48 13.70 -9.13
CA VAL A 37 9.09 13.73 -8.66
C VAL A 37 9.04 13.19 -7.22
N PRO A 38 8.44 13.91 -6.27
CA PRO A 38 8.26 13.41 -4.91
C PRO A 38 7.49 12.10 -4.86
N PHE A 39 7.91 11.20 -3.98
CA PHE A 39 7.30 9.89 -3.79
C PHE A 39 7.11 9.62 -2.29
N VAL A 40 5.91 9.21 -1.92
CA VAL A 40 5.56 8.83 -0.55
C VAL A 40 5.04 7.40 -0.57
N GLU A 41 5.70 6.52 0.16
CA GLU A 41 5.22 5.17 0.40
C GLU A 41 4.44 5.13 1.71
N VAL A 42 3.21 4.67 1.63
CA VAL A 42 2.34 4.49 2.79
C VAL A 42 2.12 3.00 3.01
N PHE A 43 2.57 2.51 4.15
CA PHE A 43 2.35 1.13 4.55
C PHE A 43 1.11 1.03 5.43
N VAL A 44 0.08 0.37 4.92
CA VAL A 44 -1.13 0.05 5.68
C VAL A 44 -0.87 -1.27 6.42
N ASP A 45 -0.39 -1.14 7.65
CA ASP A 45 0.08 -2.25 8.48
C ASP A 45 -1.07 -2.83 9.33
N THR A 46 -1.92 -3.63 8.68
CA THR A 46 -2.98 -4.37 9.36
C THR A 46 -2.62 -5.86 9.36
N PRO A 47 -2.60 -6.52 10.53
CA PRO A 47 -2.33 -7.95 10.60
C PRO A 47 -3.28 -8.77 9.72
N VAL A 48 -2.77 -9.80 9.06
CA VAL A 48 -3.55 -10.70 8.19
C VAL A 48 -4.76 -11.27 8.93
N SER A 49 -4.59 -11.64 10.21
CA SER A 49 -5.69 -12.15 11.05
C SER A 49 -6.85 -11.16 11.18
N VAL A 50 -6.57 -9.86 11.23
CA VAL A 50 -7.59 -8.80 11.27
C VAL A 50 -8.25 -8.66 9.90
N CYS A 51 -7.47 -8.68 8.82
CA CYS A 51 -7.99 -8.63 7.46
C CYS A 51 -8.91 -9.82 7.16
N GLU A 52 -8.53 -11.02 7.59
CA GLU A 52 -9.34 -12.24 7.45
C GLU A 52 -10.68 -12.13 8.17
N LYS A 53 -10.70 -11.56 9.37
CA LYS A 53 -11.94 -11.34 10.13
C LYS A 53 -12.88 -10.33 9.43
N ARG A 54 -12.33 -9.32 8.79
CA ARG A 54 -13.11 -8.32 8.05
C ARG A 54 -13.65 -8.87 6.75
N ASP A 55 -12.82 -9.52 5.97
CA ASP A 55 -13.06 -10.23 4.69
C ASP A 55 -14.33 -9.78 3.94
N PRO A 56 -14.51 -8.49 3.61
CA PRO A 56 -15.77 -7.95 3.10
C PRO A 56 -16.19 -8.56 1.75
N LYS A 57 -15.21 -9.07 0.99
CA LYS A 57 -15.44 -9.70 -0.32
C LYS A 57 -15.39 -11.23 -0.29
N GLY A 58 -15.16 -11.83 0.88
CA GLY A 58 -15.02 -13.29 1.01
C GLY A 58 -13.77 -13.88 0.35
N MET A 59 -12.80 -13.04 -0.05
CA MET A 59 -11.61 -13.47 -0.78
C MET A 59 -10.65 -14.29 0.08
N TYR A 60 -10.51 -13.96 1.37
CA TYR A 60 -9.70 -14.74 2.29
C TYR A 60 -10.29 -16.13 2.51
N ALA A 61 -11.61 -16.24 2.65
CA ALA A 61 -12.28 -17.52 2.76
C ALA A 61 -12.02 -18.40 1.53
N LEU A 62 -12.12 -17.85 0.34
CA LEU A 62 -11.82 -18.54 -0.93
C LEU A 62 -10.36 -18.95 -1.03
N ALA A 63 -9.44 -18.10 -0.57
CA ALA A 63 -8.01 -18.42 -0.55
C ALA A 63 -7.69 -19.56 0.44
N ARG A 64 -8.31 -19.55 1.62
CA ARG A 64 -8.13 -20.60 2.64
C ARG A 64 -8.72 -21.94 2.18
N SER A 65 -9.81 -21.95 1.43
CA SER A 65 -10.40 -23.17 0.85
C SER A 65 -9.62 -23.72 -0.33
N GLY A 66 -8.64 -22.98 -0.85
CA GLY A 66 -7.84 -23.36 -2.02
C GLY A 66 -8.48 -23.01 -3.37
N GLU A 67 -9.65 -22.36 -3.39
CA GLU A 67 -10.32 -21.92 -4.61
C GLU A 67 -9.57 -20.78 -5.30
N ILE A 68 -8.85 -19.96 -4.53
CA ILE A 68 -7.97 -18.92 -5.05
C ILE A 68 -6.53 -19.26 -4.68
N THR A 69 -5.64 -19.23 -5.66
CA THR A 69 -4.20 -19.43 -5.48
C THR A 69 -3.45 -18.12 -5.66
N GLY A 70 -2.22 -18.03 -5.12
CA GLY A 70 -1.39 -16.82 -5.24
C GLY A 70 -1.95 -15.62 -4.49
N PHE A 71 -2.79 -15.83 -3.48
CA PHE A 71 -3.37 -14.77 -2.67
C PHE A 71 -2.37 -14.28 -1.62
N THR A 72 -2.00 -13.01 -1.71
CA THR A 72 -1.00 -12.39 -0.81
C THR A 72 -1.42 -12.49 0.66
N GLY A 73 -0.52 -12.94 1.51
CA GLY A 73 -0.75 -13.12 2.95
C GLY A 73 -1.37 -14.47 3.33
N VAL A 74 -1.83 -15.28 2.36
CA VAL A 74 -2.36 -16.64 2.60
C VAL A 74 -1.48 -17.67 1.93
N ASN A 75 -1.42 -17.67 0.60
CA ASN A 75 -0.63 -18.63 -0.19
C ASN A 75 0.39 -17.94 -1.13
N SER A 76 0.62 -16.65 -0.94
CA SER A 76 1.68 -15.87 -1.56
C SER A 76 2.31 -14.93 -0.52
N PRO A 77 3.65 -14.73 -0.55
CA PRO A 77 4.33 -13.92 0.45
C PRO A 77 4.04 -12.43 0.30
N TYR A 78 4.19 -11.70 1.41
CA TYR A 78 4.18 -10.26 1.44
C TYR A 78 5.45 -9.77 2.15
N GLU A 79 6.27 -9.01 1.44
CA GLU A 79 7.49 -8.41 1.98
C GLU A 79 7.16 -7.04 2.57
N ALA A 80 6.98 -6.97 3.89
CA ALA A 80 6.59 -5.73 4.57
C ALA A 80 7.63 -4.61 4.34
N PRO A 81 7.19 -3.38 4.03
CA PRO A 81 8.09 -2.23 3.95
C PRO A 81 8.81 -1.97 5.27
N THR A 82 10.08 -1.57 5.20
CA THR A 82 10.89 -1.19 6.36
C THR A 82 11.18 0.30 6.42
N ASP A 83 11.05 1.00 5.29
CA ASP A 83 11.45 2.41 5.13
C ASP A 83 10.31 3.26 4.54
N ALA A 84 9.05 2.88 4.79
CA ALA A 84 7.90 3.67 4.36
C ALA A 84 7.88 5.04 5.05
N GLU A 85 7.54 6.10 4.34
CA GLU A 85 7.44 7.46 4.89
C GLU A 85 6.30 7.56 5.90
N LEU A 86 5.28 6.73 5.77
CA LEU A 86 4.16 6.68 6.69
C LEU A 86 3.71 5.24 6.91
N VAL A 87 3.52 4.87 8.17
CA VAL A 87 2.95 3.57 8.55
C VAL A 87 1.64 3.81 9.26
N LEU A 88 0.57 3.18 8.79
CA LEU A 88 -0.77 3.30 9.35
C LEU A 88 -1.19 1.97 9.97
N ARG A 89 -1.52 1.98 11.26
CA ARG A 89 -1.97 0.80 12.01
C ARG A 89 -3.41 0.96 12.47
N PRO A 90 -4.16 -0.14 12.69
CA PRO A 90 -5.50 -0.06 13.25
C PRO A 90 -5.58 0.68 14.59
N SER A 91 -4.51 0.60 15.39
CA SER A 91 -4.41 1.30 16.69
C SER A 91 -4.24 2.83 16.58
N ASP A 92 -3.88 3.33 15.39
CA ASP A 92 -3.63 4.76 15.17
C ASP A 92 -4.92 5.55 14.91
N GLY A 93 -6.04 4.87 14.70
CA GLY A 93 -7.34 5.47 14.46
C GLY A 93 -8.11 4.79 13.32
N ASP A 94 -9.20 5.43 12.92
CA ASP A 94 -10.05 4.97 11.83
C ASP A 94 -9.57 5.48 10.44
N ALA A 95 -10.33 5.18 9.40
CA ALA A 95 -9.97 5.59 8.04
C ALA A 95 -9.87 7.12 7.88
N VAL A 96 -10.68 7.88 8.61
CA VAL A 96 -10.64 9.35 8.57
C VAL A 96 -9.34 9.86 9.20
N ALA A 97 -8.94 9.33 10.34
CA ALA A 97 -7.68 9.68 10.99
C ALA A 97 -6.48 9.34 10.10
N HIS A 98 -6.51 8.20 9.43
CA HIS A 98 -5.48 7.79 8.48
C HIS A 98 -5.43 8.71 7.25
N ALA A 99 -6.57 9.12 6.72
CA ALA A 99 -6.63 10.07 5.61
C ALA A 99 -6.03 11.43 6.00
N ILE A 100 -6.30 11.92 7.21
CA ILE A 100 -5.71 13.15 7.74
C ILE A 100 -4.19 13.03 7.81
N ALA A 101 -3.66 11.91 8.33
CA ALA A 101 -2.22 11.68 8.40
C ALA A 101 -1.55 11.69 7.01
N ILE A 102 -2.21 11.12 6.00
CA ILE A 102 -1.72 11.18 4.61
C ILE A 102 -1.73 12.61 4.09
N MET A 103 -2.79 13.36 4.34
CA MET A 103 -2.89 14.76 3.92
C MET A 103 -1.78 15.62 4.55
N GLU A 104 -1.47 15.41 5.82
CA GLU A 104 -0.42 16.13 6.53
C GLU A 104 0.96 15.90 5.93
N ILE A 105 1.28 14.67 5.51
CA ILE A 105 2.59 14.38 4.90
C ILE A 105 2.70 14.93 3.47
N LEU A 106 1.58 15.13 2.78
CA LEU A 106 1.53 15.69 1.42
C LEU A 106 1.55 17.21 1.39
N THR A 107 1.19 17.86 2.49
CA THR A 107 1.19 19.34 2.60
C THR A 107 2.48 19.81 3.26
N PRO A 108 3.19 20.76 2.65
CA PRO A 108 4.41 21.33 3.24
C PRO A 108 4.16 22.11 4.52
#